data_80186fc7b811172575c9120fac432cf6
#
_entry.id   80186fc7b811172575c9120fac432cf6
#
_cell.length_a   1.000
_cell.length_b   1.000
_cell.length_c   1.000
_cell.angle_alpha   90.00
_cell.angle_beta   90.00
_cell.angle_gamma   90.00
#
_symmetry.space_group_name_H-M   'P 1'
#
loop_
_entity.id
_entity.type
_entity.pdbx_description
1 polymer ?
#
loop_
_entity_poly.entity_id
_entity_poly.type
_entity_poly.pdbx_seq_one_letter_code
_entity_poly.pdbx_strand_id
1 'polypeptide(L)'
;PWDPTVHKTLVLSKRRDTSSDWRVVDTVNGAGKAWATNDATNGIVAEADGLTGFTPSGFTVGTNIAYQGSRVDYIWRASRRAGFDIVGPISHTNGTPTTVPHAVGGAVDYAWVVREDAGQDRRMFHKSLNAGDYLRLNSDAAAAANAGWFASTANDLTVGATMPTGTYYVYAWREVPGFSAFSQYAGNGSSDGAFWSSDFAPRMAWLKVRTGLGGEHALHDTDRDPENPVSHYLYPSSNGVETVSASLDAVSNGLKKRVSSPQNASGDVYTVAAWARTPFKFARAR
;
A
#
# COMPACT_ATOMS: atom_id res chain seq x y z
N PRO A 1 23.65 6.36 -2.74
CA PRO A 1 22.56 7.36 -2.56
C PRO A 1 21.30 6.91 -3.28
N TRP A 2 20.13 7.33 -2.80
CA TRP A 2 18.89 7.13 -3.54
C TRP A 2 18.83 8.14 -4.68
N ASP A 3 18.54 7.64 -5.88
CA ASP A 3 18.40 8.44 -7.09
C ASP A 3 17.23 7.89 -7.93
N PRO A 4 16.06 8.55 -7.92
CA PRO A 4 14.89 8.11 -8.68
C PRO A 4 15.06 8.23 -10.20
N THR A 5 16.08 8.88 -10.72
CA THR A 5 16.34 8.91 -12.16
C THR A 5 16.96 7.61 -12.69
N VAL A 6 17.53 6.80 -11.80
CA VAL A 6 18.17 5.51 -12.15
C VAL A 6 17.54 4.30 -11.43
N HIS A 7 16.68 4.53 -10.46
CA HIS A 7 16.02 3.46 -9.71
C HIS A 7 14.51 3.58 -9.83
N LYS A 8 13.83 2.46 -10.09
CA LYS A 8 12.37 2.43 -10.02
C LYS A 8 11.93 2.92 -8.63
N THR A 9 11.09 3.92 -8.62
CA THR A 9 10.63 4.60 -7.39
C THR A 9 9.14 4.82 -7.48
N LEU A 10 8.44 4.52 -6.39
CA LEU A 10 7.02 4.80 -6.17
C LEU A 10 6.91 5.95 -5.17
N VAL A 11 6.09 6.94 -5.49
CA VAL A 11 5.69 8.04 -4.60
C VAL A 11 4.18 7.99 -4.40
N LEU A 12 3.77 7.87 -3.14
CA LEU A 12 2.38 7.95 -2.70
C LEU A 12 2.21 9.24 -1.90
N SER A 13 1.45 10.18 -2.42
CA SER A 13 1.24 11.51 -1.83
C SER A 13 -0.18 11.69 -1.31
N LYS A 14 -0.33 12.36 -0.18
CA LYS A 14 -1.64 12.76 0.37
C LYS A 14 -1.57 14.13 1.02
N ARG A 15 -2.46 15.00 0.62
CA ARG A 15 -2.75 16.22 1.36
C ARG A 15 -3.61 15.90 2.59
N ARG A 16 -3.24 16.45 3.77
CA ARG A 16 -3.84 16.11 5.07
C ARG A 16 -4.84 17.13 5.59
N ASP A 17 -4.71 18.39 5.17
CA ASP A 17 -5.44 19.55 5.70
C ASP A 17 -6.73 19.86 4.92
N THR A 18 -6.96 19.23 3.79
CA THR A 18 -8.20 19.35 3.01
C THR A 18 -8.48 18.06 2.25
N SER A 19 -9.74 17.86 1.88
CA SER A 19 -10.13 16.71 1.05
C SER A 19 -9.45 16.79 -0.31
N SER A 20 -8.73 15.74 -0.66
CA SER A 20 -8.10 15.55 -1.97
C SER A 20 -7.81 14.07 -2.19
N ASP A 21 -7.77 13.64 -3.42
CA ASP A 21 -7.41 12.27 -3.71
C ASP A 21 -5.95 11.99 -3.33
N TRP A 22 -5.70 10.74 -3.00
CA TRP A 22 -4.36 10.21 -2.99
C TRP A 22 -3.77 10.23 -4.39
N ARG A 23 -2.48 10.46 -4.48
CA ARG A 23 -1.77 10.42 -5.77
C ARG A 23 -0.63 9.42 -5.70
N VAL A 24 -0.62 8.53 -6.68
CA VAL A 24 0.45 7.56 -6.89
C VAL A 24 1.13 7.90 -8.20
N VAL A 25 2.42 8.15 -8.13
CA VAL A 25 3.30 8.43 -9.27
C VAL A 25 4.53 7.55 -9.15
N ASP A 26 5.00 7.04 -10.25
CA ASP A 26 6.20 6.20 -10.26
C ASP A 26 7.09 6.49 -11.48
N THR A 27 8.34 6.07 -11.38
CA THR A 27 9.33 6.32 -12.44
C THR A 27 9.18 5.43 -13.67
N VAL A 28 8.36 4.37 -13.63
CA VAL A 28 8.11 3.48 -14.77
C VAL A 28 7.05 4.09 -15.68
N ASN A 29 5.99 4.65 -15.08
CA ASN A 29 4.98 5.44 -15.81
C ASN A 29 5.50 6.84 -16.18
N GLY A 30 6.46 7.36 -15.42
CA GLY A 30 7.04 8.68 -15.59
C GLY A 30 6.29 9.78 -14.81
N ALA A 31 6.98 10.92 -14.65
CA ALA A 31 6.38 12.12 -14.10
C ALA A 31 5.26 12.66 -15.03
N GLY A 32 4.32 13.39 -14.47
CA GLY A 32 3.17 13.92 -15.20
C GLY A 32 2.07 12.90 -15.49
N LYS A 33 2.16 11.69 -14.91
CA LYS A 33 1.11 10.69 -14.88
C LYS A 33 0.83 10.25 -13.46
N ALA A 34 -0.44 10.10 -13.10
CA ALA A 34 -0.84 9.67 -11.75
C ALA A 34 -2.09 8.79 -11.77
N TRP A 35 -2.26 8.03 -10.69
CA TRP A 35 -3.53 7.38 -10.35
C TRP A 35 -3.85 7.59 -8.86
N ALA A 36 -5.09 7.37 -8.48
CA ALA A 36 -5.53 7.53 -7.10
C ALA A 36 -5.85 6.18 -6.45
N THR A 37 -5.45 5.99 -5.19
CA THR A 37 -5.80 4.77 -4.45
C THR A 37 -7.28 4.69 -4.16
N ASN A 38 -7.93 5.82 -3.95
CA ASN A 38 -9.33 5.98 -3.56
C ASN A 38 -10.29 6.16 -4.75
N ASP A 39 -9.81 6.16 -5.98
CA ASP A 39 -10.64 6.33 -7.19
C ASP A 39 -10.39 5.19 -8.19
N ALA A 40 -11.48 4.58 -8.66
CA ALA A 40 -11.47 3.53 -9.68
C ALA A 40 -12.07 3.97 -11.02
N THR A 41 -12.48 5.23 -11.16
CA THR A 41 -13.16 5.72 -12.37
C THR A 41 -12.23 5.87 -13.56
N ASN A 42 -10.97 6.17 -13.31
CA ASN A 42 -9.95 6.36 -14.33
C ASN A 42 -8.82 5.33 -14.21
N GLY A 43 -8.08 5.10 -15.28
CA GLY A 43 -6.81 4.39 -15.27
C GLY A 43 -5.67 5.23 -14.68
N ILE A 44 -4.48 5.13 -15.28
CA ILE A 44 -3.37 6.05 -15.01
C ILE A 44 -3.53 7.23 -15.97
N VAL A 45 -3.71 8.42 -15.44
CA VAL A 45 -4.05 9.60 -16.22
C VAL A 45 -2.92 10.62 -16.29
N ALA A 46 -2.92 11.45 -17.33
CA ALA A 46 -2.03 12.59 -17.42
C ALA A 46 -2.36 13.61 -16.33
N GLU A 47 -1.36 14.09 -15.60
CA GLU A 47 -1.45 15.09 -14.54
C GLU A 47 -0.22 16.02 -14.61
N ALA A 48 -0.20 16.88 -15.61
CA ALA A 48 0.96 17.72 -15.93
C ALA A 48 1.33 18.73 -14.81
N ASP A 49 0.37 19.08 -13.97
CA ASP A 49 0.52 19.99 -12.83
C ASP A 49 0.70 19.26 -11.48
N GLY A 50 0.82 17.93 -11.51
CA GLY A 50 1.06 17.06 -10.35
C GLY A 50 2.53 16.93 -9.97
N LEU A 51 3.05 15.70 -9.91
CA LEU A 51 4.49 15.45 -9.81
C LEU A 51 5.11 15.64 -11.20
N THR A 52 5.90 16.70 -11.36
CA THR A 52 6.35 17.20 -12.66
C THR A 52 7.71 16.64 -13.11
N GLY A 53 8.50 16.08 -12.20
CA GLY A 53 9.78 15.51 -12.56
C GLY A 53 10.44 14.73 -11.42
N PHE A 54 11.25 13.75 -11.78
CA PHE A 54 12.17 13.06 -10.86
C PHE A 54 13.57 13.65 -11.04
N THR A 55 14.28 13.84 -9.94
CA THR A 55 15.65 14.39 -9.88
C THR A 55 16.58 13.41 -9.16
N PRO A 56 17.91 13.52 -9.29
CA PRO A 56 18.84 12.64 -8.58
C PRO A 56 18.69 12.63 -7.04
N SER A 57 18.02 13.62 -6.46
CA SER A 57 17.83 13.73 -5.00
C SER A 57 16.37 13.77 -4.55
N GLY A 58 15.41 13.58 -5.47
CA GLY A 58 13.99 13.64 -5.12
C GLY A 58 13.06 13.80 -6.31
N PHE A 59 12.08 14.67 -6.20
CA PHE A 59 11.11 14.98 -7.24
C PHE A 59 10.61 16.41 -7.12
N THR A 60 10.06 16.95 -8.20
CA THR A 60 9.43 18.27 -8.26
C THR A 60 7.92 18.13 -8.39
N VAL A 61 7.18 19.07 -7.81
CA VAL A 61 5.72 19.12 -7.88
C VAL A 61 5.26 20.44 -8.48
N GLY A 62 4.15 20.39 -9.21
CA GLY A 62 3.48 21.55 -9.79
C GLY A 62 2.43 22.14 -8.86
N THR A 63 1.36 22.66 -9.44
CA THR A 63 0.33 23.44 -8.74
C THR A 63 -0.93 22.64 -8.39
N ASN A 64 -0.99 21.35 -8.72
CA ASN A 64 -2.14 20.52 -8.39
C ASN A 64 -2.41 20.51 -6.89
N ILE A 65 -3.67 20.69 -6.50
CA ILE A 65 -4.09 20.82 -5.11
C ILE A 65 -3.68 19.64 -4.23
N ALA A 66 -3.57 18.44 -4.79
CA ALA A 66 -3.16 17.23 -4.07
C ALA A 66 -1.72 17.31 -3.54
N TYR A 67 -0.89 18.17 -4.13
CA TYR A 67 0.51 18.36 -3.77
C TYR A 67 0.78 19.66 -3.00
N GLN A 68 -0.28 20.44 -2.73
CA GLN A 68 -0.16 21.71 -2.01
C GLN A 68 -0.50 21.56 -0.53
N GLY A 69 -0.22 22.58 0.28
CA GLY A 69 -0.57 22.62 1.69
C GLY A 69 0.18 21.61 2.56
N SER A 70 -0.48 21.12 3.60
CA SER A 70 0.08 20.13 4.52
C SER A 70 0.02 18.75 3.88
N ARG A 71 1.15 18.25 3.41
CA ARG A 71 1.28 16.99 2.65
C ARG A 71 2.19 15.98 3.34
N VAL A 72 1.95 14.70 3.09
CA VAL A 72 2.86 13.60 3.38
C VAL A 72 3.14 12.82 2.10
N ASP A 73 4.38 12.40 1.94
CA ASP A 73 4.84 11.56 0.83
C ASP A 73 5.48 10.28 1.39
N TYR A 74 5.01 9.14 0.89
CA TYR A 74 5.60 7.83 1.16
C TYR A 74 6.33 7.36 -0.09
N ILE A 75 7.57 6.93 0.08
CA ILE A 75 8.46 6.62 -1.04
C ILE A 75 9.01 5.21 -0.89
N TRP A 76 8.82 4.38 -1.91
CA TRP A 76 9.45 3.06 -2.03
C TRP A 76 10.41 3.05 -3.19
N ARG A 77 11.62 2.57 -2.92
CA ARG A 77 12.64 2.34 -3.94
C ARG A 77 12.70 0.85 -4.26
N ALA A 78 12.58 0.52 -5.55
CA ALA A 78 12.70 -0.86 -6.00
C ALA A 78 14.13 -1.40 -5.77
N SER A 79 14.21 -2.53 -5.07
CA SER A 79 15.43 -3.32 -4.92
C SER A 79 15.09 -4.69 -4.33
N ARG A 80 15.90 -5.71 -4.67
CA ARG A 80 15.79 -7.04 -4.03
C ARG A 80 16.00 -6.99 -2.52
N ARG A 81 16.84 -6.07 -2.03
CA ARG A 81 17.11 -5.89 -0.59
C ARG A 81 15.90 -5.30 0.15
N ALA A 82 15.18 -4.38 -0.48
CA ALA A 82 13.95 -3.81 0.08
C ALA A 82 12.72 -4.69 -0.20
N GLY A 83 12.86 -5.74 -1.01
CA GLY A 83 11.74 -6.61 -1.38
C GLY A 83 10.64 -5.89 -2.16
N PHE A 84 10.98 -4.90 -2.97
CA PHE A 84 10.01 -4.11 -3.75
C PHE A 84 10.41 -4.00 -5.22
N ASP A 85 9.43 -4.10 -6.11
CA ASP A 85 9.58 -3.82 -7.55
C ASP A 85 8.30 -3.21 -8.14
N ILE A 86 8.45 -2.51 -9.27
CA ILE A 86 7.36 -2.02 -10.12
C ILE A 86 7.45 -2.77 -11.44
N VAL A 87 6.41 -3.50 -11.77
CA VAL A 87 6.35 -4.34 -12.97
C VAL A 87 5.27 -3.82 -13.92
N GLY A 88 5.66 -3.46 -15.11
CA GLY A 88 4.77 -2.93 -16.15
C GLY A 88 5.54 -2.14 -17.19
N PRO A 89 4.90 -1.76 -18.32
CA PRO A 89 3.53 -2.11 -18.68
C PRO A 89 3.36 -3.60 -19.03
N ILE A 90 2.23 -4.19 -18.61
CA ILE A 90 1.87 -5.58 -18.90
C ILE A 90 0.64 -5.59 -19.79
N SER A 91 0.80 -5.90 -21.06
CA SER A 91 -0.35 -6.11 -21.96
C SER A 91 -1.00 -7.45 -21.64
N HIS A 92 -2.29 -7.42 -21.31
CA HIS A 92 -3.07 -8.58 -20.89
C HIS A 92 -4.32 -8.74 -21.74
N THR A 93 -4.68 -9.99 -22.04
CA THR A 93 -5.93 -10.34 -22.71
C THR A 93 -6.76 -11.25 -21.79
N ASN A 94 -8.01 -10.88 -21.55
CA ASN A 94 -8.93 -11.69 -20.77
C ASN A 94 -9.01 -13.12 -21.31
N GLY A 95 -9.08 -14.08 -20.44
CA GLY A 95 -9.09 -15.50 -20.77
C GLY A 95 -7.70 -16.14 -20.89
N THR A 96 -6.61 -15.35 -20.96
CA THR A 96 -5.24 -15.87 -21.11
C THR A 96 -4.34 -15.31 -20.01
N PRO A 97 -3.78 -16.12 -19.11
CA PRO A 97 -2.85 -15.62 -18.08
C PRO A 97 -1.60 -14.99 -18.73
N THR A 98 -1.16 -13.85 -18.20
CA THR A 98 0.03 -13.16 -18.65
C THR A 98 1.09 -13.19 -17.54
N THR A 99 2.17 -13.93 -17.76
CA THR A 99 3.26 -14.08 -16.78
C THR A 99 4.45 -13.22 -17.20
N VAL A 100 5.00 -12.47 -16.25
CA VAL A 100 6.15 -11.58 -16.46
C VAL A 100 7.12 -11.67 -15.29
N PRO A 101 8.44 -11.48 -15.51
CA PRO A 101 9.42 -11.52 -14.44
C PRO A 101 9.32 -10.31 -13.51
N HIS A 102 9.75 -10.50 -12.25
CA HIS A 102 9.92 -9.44 -11.26
C HIS A 102 11.25 -9.58 -10.49
N ALA A 103 11.63 -8.53 -9.78
CA ALA A 103 12.90 -8.45 -9.07
C ALA A 103 12.77 -8.29 -7.54
N VAL A 104 11.63 -8.63 -6.93
CA VAL A 104 11.43 -8.52 -5.47
C VAL A 104 12.31 -9.48 -4.66
N GLY A 105 12.82 -10.53 -5.31
CA GLY A 105 13.79 -11.47 -4.70
C GLY A 105 13.17 -12.64 -3.94
N GLY A 106 11.95 -13.01 -4.25
CA GLY A 106 11.17 -14.13 -3.70
C GLY A 106 9.73 -14.01 -4.15
N ALA A 107 8.82 -14.88 -3.74
CA ALA A 107 7.40 -14.75 -4.04
C ALA A 107 6.84 -13.43 -3.51
N VAL A 108 5.85 -12.89 -4.20
CA VAL A 108 5.18 -11.64 -3.80
C VAL A 108 4.26 -11.92 -2.60
N ASP A 109 4.41 -11.15 -1.54
CA ASP A 109 3.60 -11.24 -0.32
C ASP A 109 2.47 -10.20 -0.28
N TYR A 110 2.68 -9.06 -0.96
CA TYR A 110 1.74 -7.95 -1.04
C TYR A 110 1.86 -7.26 -2.41
N ALA A 111 0.75 -6.94 -3.05
CA ALA A 111 0.78 -6.22 -4.32
C ALA A 111 -0.45 -5.34 -4.55
N TRP A 112 -0.24 -4.26 -5.31
CA TRP A 112 -1.30 -3.47 -5.93
C TRP A 112 -1.28 -3.73 -7.43
N VAL A 113 -2.44 -4.05 -7.99
CA VAL A 113 -2.61 -4.29 -9.44
C VAL A 113 -3.52 -3.23 -10.00
N VAL A 114 -2.99 -2.41 -10.87
CA VAL A 114 -3.64 -1.22 -11.41
C VAL A 114 -3.70 -1.29 -12.92
N ARG A 115 -4.88 -1.04 -13.48
CA ARG A 115 -5.07 -0.93 -14.92
C ARG A 115 -4.78 0.50 -15.38
N GLU A 116 -3.98 0.66 -16.46
CA GLU A 116 -3.60 1.96 -17.01
C GLU A 116 -4.69 2.56 -17.90
N ASP A 117 -5.20 1.76 -18.84
CA ASP A 117 -6.00 2.21 -19.99
C ASP A 117 -7.48 2.41 -19.70
N ALA A 118 -7.96 2.04 -18.54
CA ALA A 118 -9.36 2.23 -18.14
C ALA A 118 -9.56 2.23 -16.63
N GLY A 119 -10.70 2.75 -16.19
CA GLY A 119 -11.15 2.63 -14.81
C GLY A 119 -11.41 1.18 -14.42
N GLN A 120 -10.90 0.78 -13.28
CA GLN A 120 -11.10 -0.52 -12.66
C GLN A 120 -10.76 -0.45 -11.17
N ASP A 121 -11.36 -1.33 -10.36
CA ASP A 121 -10.95 -1.51 -8.97
C ASP A 121 -9.43 -1.69 -8.85
N ARG A 122 -8.83 -0.94 -7.93
CA ARG A 122 -7.41 -1.07 -7.57
C ARG A 122 -7.26 -2.30 -6.72
N ARG A 123 -6.98 -3.44 -7.36
CA ARG A 123 -6.92 -4.73 -6.64
C ARG A 123 -5.66 -4.83 -5.82
N MET A 124 -5.84 -5.35 -4.60
CA MET A 124 -4.76 -5.60 -3.67
C MET A 124 -4.67 -7.09 -3.36
N PHE A 125 -3.51 -7.67 -3.64
CA PHE A 125 -3.11 -8.99 -3.17
C PHE A 125 -2.45 -8.87 -1.81
N HIS A 126 -2.75 -9.81 -0.91
CA HIS A 126 -2.07 -9.94 0.37
C HIS A 126 -1.98 -11.44 0.72
N LYS A 127 -0.80 -11.92 1.11
CA LYS A 127 -0.55 -13.36 1.37
C LYS A 127 -1.47 -13.98 2.44
N SER A 128 -2.04 -13.17 3.33
CA SER A 128 -2.99 -13.64 4.35
C SER A 128 -4.43 -13.81 3.84
N LEU A 129 -4.73 -13.43 2.60
CA LEU A 129 -6.05 -13.69 2.01
C LEU A 129 -6.19 -15.18 1.65
N ASN A 130 -7.43 -15.66 1.51
CA ASN A 130 -7.65 -16.98 0.96
C ASN A 130 -7.22 -17.01 -0.52
N ALA A 131 -6.92 -18.19 -1.02
CA ALA A 131 -6.54 -18.34 -2.43
C ALA A 131 -7.63 -17.79 -3.36
N GLY A 132 -7.25 -16.87 -4.24
CA GLY A 132 -8.15 -16.20 -5.17
C GLY A 132 -8.91 -15.00 -4.62
N ASP A 133 -8.81 -14.70 -3.34
CA ASP A 133 -9.39 -13.46 -2.79
C ASP A 133 -8.54 -12.23 -3.12
N TYR A 134 -9.19 -11.06 -3.15
CA TYR A 134 -8.55 -9.77 -3.27
C TYR A 134 -9.26 -8.71 -2.42
N LEU A 135 -8.54 -7.69 -2.04
CA LEU A 135 -9.08 -6.45 -1.48
C LEU A 135 -9.06 -5.36 -2.54
N ARG A 136 -9.76 -4.25 -2.30
CA ARG A 136 -9.78 -3.07 -3.16
C ARG A 136 -9.18 -1.89 -2.41
N LEU A 137 -8.19 -1.21 -2.98
CA LEU A 137 -7.62 0.01 -2.39
C LEU A 137 -8.66 1.15 -2.33
N ASN A 138 -9.50 1.22 -3.34
CA ASN A 138 -10.51 2.25 -3.55
C ASN A 138 -11.86 1.97 -2.84
N SER A 139 -11.91 1.04 -1.90
CA SER A 139 -13.17 0.64 -1.27
C SER A 139 -12.97 0.17 0.17
N ASP A 140 -13.99 0.43 0.98
CA ASP A 140 -14.14 -0.10 2.34
C ASP A 140 -14.61 -1.56 2.37
N ALA A 141 -15.06 -2.13 1.25
CA ALA A 141 -15.57 -3.50 1.17
C ALA A 141 -14.57 -4.54 1.72
N ALA A 142 -15.12 -5.61 2.28
CA ALA A 142 -14.35 -6.80 2.65
C ALA A 142 -13.73 -7.49 1.43
N ALA A 143 -12.93 -8.54 1.67
CA ALA A 143 -12.31 -9.32 0.60
C ALA A 143 -13.37 -9.93 -0.32
N ALA A 144 -13.08 -9.91 -1.61
CA ALA A 144 -13.92 -10.51 -2.65
C ALA A 144 -13.15 -11.64 -3.33
N ALA A 145 -13.88 -12.70 -3.72
CA ALA A 145 -13.31 -13.83 -4.42
C ALA A 145 -13.24 -13.59 -5.94
N ASN A 146 -12.10 -13.91 -6.53
CA ASN A 146 -11.93 -14.03 -7.98
C ASN A 146 -10.78 -15.00 -8.26
N ALA A 147 -11.09 -16.29 -8.26
CA ALA A 147 -10.08 -17.33 -8.44
C ALA A 147 -9.25 -17.10 -9.71
N GLY A 148 -7.92 -17.21 -9.58
CA GLY A 148 -7.02 -17.09 -10.70
C GLY A 148 -6.81 -15.66 -11.25
N TRP A 149 -7.09 -14.63 -10.48
CA TRP A 149 -6.84 -13.23 -10.89
C TRP A 149 -5.37 -12.80 -10.79
N PHE A 150 -4.64 -13.39 -9.84
CA PHE A 150 -3.23 -13.08 -9.59
C PHE A 150 -2.50 -14.30 -9.04
N ALA A 151 -1.26 -14.48 -9.43
CA ALA A 151 -0.35 -15.47 -8.85
C ALA A 151 1.10 -14.95 -8.88
N SER A 152 1.96 -15.53 -8.06
CA SER A 152 3.40 -15.26 -8.12
C SER A 152 4.23 -16.49 -7.74
N THR A 153 5.44 -16.54 -8.28
CA THR A 153 6.51 -17.46 -7.94
C THR A 153 7.67 -16.65 -7.34
N ALA A 154 8.82 -17.28 -7.15
CA ALA A 154 10.03 -16.58 -6.70
C ALA A 154 10.59 -15.58 -7.73
N ASN A 155 10.26 -15.74 -9.01
CA ASN A 155 10.83 -14.96 -10.10
C ASN A 155 9.80 -14.25 -10.98
N ASP A 156 8.56 -14.74 -10.99
CA ASP A 156 7.52 -14.27 -11.91
C ASP A 156 6.23 -13.93 -11.17
N LEU A 157 5.48 -12.98 -11.69
CA LEU A 157 4.10 -12.72 -11.34
C LEU A 157 3.20 -12.93 -12.55
N THR A 158 1.94 -13.26 -12.30
CA THR A 158 0.94 -13.54 -13.33
C THR A 158 -0.29 -12.67 -13.12
N VAL A 159 -0.65 -11.88 -14.12
CA VAL A 159 -1.99 -11.29 -14.27
C VAL A 159 -2.89 -12.40 -14.81
N GLY A 160 -3.87 -12.80 -14.03
CA GLY A 160 -4.63 -14.02 -14.29
C GLY A 160 -5.71 -13.85 -15.34
N ALA A 161 -6.18 -14.98 -15.89
CA ALA A 161 -7.14 -15.05 -16.98
C ALA A 161 -8.47 -14.33 -16.72
N THR A 162 -8.86 -14.16 -15.46
CA THR A 162 -10.11 -13.50 -15.05
C THR A 162 -10.02 -11.97 -15.01
N MET A 163 -8.82 -11.42 -15.23
CA MET A 163 -8.65 -9.96 -15.34
C MET A 163 -9.13 -9.47 -16.71
N PRO A 164 -9.76 -8.29 -16.78
CA PRO A 164 -10.15 -7.69 -18.06
C PRO A 164 -8.95 -7.45 -19.00
N THR A 165 -9.19 -7.46 -20.30
CA THR A 165 -8.19 -7.05 -21.29
C THR A 165 -7.76 -5.60 -21.05
N GLY A 166 -6.44 -5.35 -21.05
CA GLY A 166 -5.89 -4.01 -20.84
C GLY A 166 -4.41 -4.01 -20.51
N THR A 167 -3.87 -2.84 -20.20
CA THR A 167 -2.50 -2.63 -19.76
C THR A 167 -2.46 -2.48 -18.24
N TYR A 168 -1.57 -3.24 -17.60
CA TYR A 168 -1.49 -3.29 -16.13
C TYR A 168 -0.10 -2.90 -15.62
N TYR A 169 -0.11 -2.34 -14.41
CA TYR A 169 1.07 -2.15 -13.57
C TYR A 169 0.88 -2.87 -12.26
N VAL A 170 1.93 -3.52 -11.77
CA VAL A 170 1.94 -4.23 -10.49
C VAL A 170 3.05 -3.64 -9.62
N TYR A 171 2.64 -3.10 -8.48
CA TYR A 171 3.54 -2.71 -7.40
C TYR A 171 3.62 -3.88 -6.45
N ALA A 172 4.77 -4.51 -6.36
CA ALA A 172 4.94 -5.80 -5.70
C ALA A 172 5.93 -5.71 -4.54
N TRP A 173 5.55 -6.27 -3.39
CA TRP A 173 6.41 -6.36 -2.22
C TRP A 173 6.55 -7.81 -1.78
N ARG A 174 7.74 -8.12 -1.27
CA ARG A 174 8.07 -9.32 -0.54
C ARG A 174 8.43 -8.95 0.90
N GLU A 175 8.06 -9.80 1.84
CA GLU A 175 8.50 -9.67 3.23
C GLU A 175 10.02 -9.75 3.34
N VAL A 176 10.60 -8.86 4.12
CA VAL A 176 12.04 -8.80 4.41
C VAL A 176 12.22 -8.74 5.92
N PRO A 177 12.82 -9.78 6.54
CA PRO A 177 13.03 -9.82 7.99
C PRO A 177 13.72 -8.57 8.53
N GLY A 178 13.17 -7.98 9.60
CA GLY A 178 13.65 -6.75 10.21
C GLY A 178 13.34 -5.47 9.41
N PHE A 179 12.62 -5.56 8.28
CA PHE A 179 12.31 -4.40 7.45
C PHE A 179 10.84 -4.30 7.06
N SER A 180 10.20 -5.39 6.64
CA SER A 180 8.78 -5.38 6.27
C SER A 180 8.09 -6.68 6.66
N ALA A 181 6.82 -6.60 7.03
CA ALA A 181 6.00 -7.75 7.38
C ALA A 181 4.58 -7.60 6.83
N PHE A 182 4.05 -8.71 6.29
CA PHE A 182 2.72 -8.81 5.72
C PHE A 182 1.99 -9.99 6.36
N SER A 183 1.09 -9.70 7.30
CA SER A 183 0.34 -10.74 8.01
C SER A 183 -1.04 -10.26 8.43
N GLN A 184 -1.64 -10.83 9.46
CA GLN A 184 -2.98 -10.49 9.92
C GLN A 184 -3.12 -10.61 11.44
N TYR A 185 -4.16 -10.00 11.99
CA TYR A 185 -4.62 -10.24 13.35
C TYR A 185 -6.15 -10.31 13.40
N ALA A 186 -6.67 -10.96 14.44
CA ALA A 186 -8.09 -10.95 14.77
C ALA A 186 -8.40 -9.81 15.75
N GLY A 187 -9.45 -9.04 15.46
CA GLY A 187 -9.97 -8.05 16.38
C GLY A 187 -10.64 -8.72 17.60
N ASN A 188 -10.49 -8.11 18.77
CA ASN A 188 -11.07 -8.62 20.02
C ASN A 188 -12.19 -7.74 20.59
N GLY A 189 -12.50 -6.60 19.95
CA GLY A 189 -13.58 -5.71 20.37
C GLY A 189 -13.33 -4.99 21.71
N SER A 190 -12.10 -5.00 22.22
CA SER A 190 -11.73 -4.39 23.50
C SER A 190 -10.87 -3.15 23.31
N SER A 191 -10.91 -2.22 24.26
CA SER A 191 -9.94 -1.11 24.36
C SER A 191 -8.55 -1.60 24.80
N ASP A 192 -8.46 -2.71 25.52
CA ASP A 192 -7.25 -3.53 25.62
C ASP A 192 -7.20 -4.46 24.40
N GLY A 193 -6.93 -3.87 23.25
CA GLY A 193 -7.14 -4.45 21.94
C GLY A 193 -6.16 -5.53 21.54
N ALA A 194 -6.32 -6.02 20.32
CA ALA A 194 -5.45 -7.02 19.76
C ALA A 194 -3.99 -6.53 19.65
N PHE A 195 -3.05 -7.45 19.81
CA PHE A 195 -1.63 -7.23 19.55
C PHE A 195 -1.23 -7.95 18.25
N TRP A 196 -0.63 -7.19 17.34
CA TRP A 196 0.02 -7.73 16.16
C TRP A 196 1.54 -7.70 16.34
N SER A 197 2.19 -8.84 16.20
CA SER A 197 3.63 -8.99 16.41
C SER A 197 4.42 -8.89 15.11
N SER A 198 5.53 -8.18 15.14
CA SER A 198 6.58 -8.14 14.12
C SER A 198 7.96 -8.33 14.79
N ASP A 199 9.02 -8.42 13.99
CA ASP A 199 10.41 -8.49 14.47
C ASP A 199 11.10 -7.10 14.48
N PHE A 200 10.32 -6.03 14.32
CA PHE A 200 10.80 -4.64 14.26
C PHE A 200 9.77 -3.65 14.83
N ALA A 201 10.24 -2.43 15.12
CA ALA A 201 9.35 -1.30 15.43
C ALA A 201 8.76 -0.74 14.13
N PRO A 202 7.43 -0.80 13.93
CA PRO A 202 6.80 -0.28 12.72
C PRO A 202 6.93 1.25 12.63
N ARG A 203 7.40 1.73 11.49
CA ARG A 203 7.33 3.14 11.10
C ARG A 203 6.00 3.45 10.46
N MET A 204 5.60 2.60 9.52
CA MET A 204 4.37 2.72 8.76
C MET A 204 3.61 1.40 8.81
N ALA A 205 2.31 1.47 9.04
CA ALA A 205 1.42 0.32 9.02
C ALA A 205 0.14 0.63 8.27
N TRP A 206 -0.16 -0.21 7.29
CA TRP A 206 -1.39 -0.18 6.50
C TRP A 206 -2.28 -1.33 6.95
N LEU A 207 -3.42 -1.00 7.53
CA LEU A 207 -4.39 -1.94 8.09
C LEU A 207 -5.64 -1.99 7.21
N LYS A 208 -6.19 -3.18 6.98
CA LYS A 208 -7.46 -3.34 6.26
C LYS A 208 -8.24 -4.54 6.79
N VAL A 209 -9.50 -4.32 7.14
CA VAL A 209 -10.41 -5.41 7.46
C VAL A 209 -10.68 -6.23 6.20
N ARG A 210 -10.59 -7.56 6.31
CA ARG A 210 -10.83 -8.49 5.20
C ARG A 210 -12.14 -9.27 5.32
N THR A 211 -12.79 -9.23 6.48
CA THR A 211 -14.02 -9.97 6.80
C THR A 211 -15.16 -9.03 7.14
N GLY A 212 -16.33 -9.60 7.50
CA GLY A 212 -17.49 -8.87 7.97
C GLY A 212 -18.07 -7.91 6.92
N LEU A 213 -18.53 -6.76 7.38
CA LEU A 213 -19.12 -5.72 6.51
C LEU A 213 -18.06 -4.85 5.82
N GLY A 214 -16.77 -5.10 6.07
CA GLY A 214 -15.70 -4.25 5.56
C GLY A 214 -15.39 -3.08 6.49
N GLY A 215 -14.62 -2.13 6.01
CA GLY A 215 -14.20 -0.90 6.68
C GLY A 215 -13.01 -0.28 5.97
N GLU A 216 -12.80 1.01 6.17
CA GLU A 216 -11.75 1.78 5.51
C GLU A 216 -10.36 1.18 5.72
N HIS A 217 -9.49 1.38 4.74
CA HIS A 217 -8.05 1.22 4.95
C HIS A 217 -7.55 2.27 5.93
N ALA A 218 -6.66 1.91 6.83
CA ALA A 218 -6.04 2.86 7.74
C ALA A 218 -4.51 2.82 7.61
N LEU A 219 -3.91 3.98 7.37
CA LEU A 219 -2.47 4.16 7.27
C LEU A 219 -1.97 4.98 8.46
N HIS A 220 -1.25 4.31 9.35
CA HIS A 220 -0.57 4.89 10.50
C HIS A 220 0.91 5.13 10.19
N ASP A 221 1.46 6.22 10.74
CA ASP A 221 2.84 6.64 10.50
C ASP A 221 3.44 7.24 11.78
N THR A 222 4.40 6.54 12.36
CA THR A 222 5.02 6.93 13.64
C THR A 222 6.04 8.06 13.51
N ASP A 223 6.45 8.44 12.31
CA ASP A 223 7.29 9.64 12.14
C ASP A 223 6.45 10.93 12.22
N ARG A 224 5.18 10.86 11.83
CA ARG A 224 4.24 11.98 11.97
C ARG A 224 3.66 12.08 13.39
N ASP A 225 3.54 10.95 14.06
CA ASP A 225 2.98 10.84 15.40
C ASP A 225 3.86 9.86 16.21
N PRO A 226 5.00 10.37 16.74
CA PRO A 226 6.03 9.52 17.33
C PRO A 226 5.70 9.02 18.74
N GLU A 227 4.69 9.59 19.38
CA GLU A 227 4.28 9.23 20.73
C GLU A 227 3.09 8.27 20.72
N ASN A 228 3.04 7.38 21.70
CA ASN A 228 1.91 6.48 21.90
C ASN A 228 0.86 7.12 22.82
N PRO A 229 -0.42 6.91 22.54
CA PRO A 229 -0.96 6.20 21.38
C PRO A 229 -0.86 7.00 20.10
N VAL A 230 -0.50 6.34 18.98
CA VAL A 230 -0.55 6.91 17.63
C VAL A 230 -1.98 7.29 17.32
N SER A 231 -2.22 8.59 17.14
CA SER A 231 -3.58 9.15 17.03
C SER A 231 -3.90 9.68 15.62
N HIS A 232 -2.88 10.00 14.81
CA HIS A 232 -3.07 10.52 13.48
C HIS A 232 -2.96 9.43 12.42
N TYR A 233 -4.01 9.25 11.61
CA TYR A 233 -3.99 8.31 10.52
C TYR A 233 -4.81 8.79 9.33
N LEU A 234 -4.53 8.20 8.18
CA LEU A 234 -5.16 8.52 6.91
C LEU A 234 -5.92 7.31 6.37
N TYR A 235 -6.95 7.55 5.58
CA TYR A 235 -7.71 6.51 4.90
C TYR A 235 -7.32 6.44 3.41
N PRO A 236 -6.50 5.47 2.98
CA PRO A 236 -6.14 5.31 1.56
C PRO A 236 -7.30 5.02 0.61
N SER A 237 -8.41 4.54 1.12
CA SER A 237 -9.64 4.29 0.37
C SER A 237 -10.56 5.52 0.24
N SER A 238 -10.20 6.64 0.86
CA SER A 238 -10.99 7.87 0.91
C SER A 238 -10.17 9.11 0.57
N ASN A 239 -10.83 10.13 0.05
CA ASN A 239 -10.21 11.44 -0.17
C ASN A 239 -10.24 12.36 1.07
N GLY A 240 -10.78 11.88 2.19
CA GLY A 240 -10.93 12.65 3.43
C GLY A 240 -9.62 13.24 3.96
N VAL A 241 -9.76 14.19 4.86
CA VAL A 241 -8.67 14.77 5.64
C VAL A 241 -8.11 13.75 6.64
N GLU A 242 -7.00 14.09 7.26
CA GLU A 242 -6.42 13.29 8.33
C GLU A 242 -7.40 13.10 9.50
N THR A 243 -7.50 11.87 9.98
CA THR A 243 -8.33 11.50 11.14
C THR A 243 -7.49 11.55 12.39
N VAL A 244 -8.08 12.07 13.48
CA VAL A 244 -7.44 12.12 14.79
C VAL A 244 -8.22 11.23 15.76
N SER A 245 -7.61 10.12 16.16
CA SER A 245 -8.16 9.21 17.17
C SER A 245 -7.06 8.31 17.72
N ALA A 246 -6.84 8.34 19.02
CA ALA A 246 -5.85 7.51 19.72
C ALA A 246 -6.20 6.03 19.58
N SER A 247 -5.69 5.37 18.54
CA SER A 247 -6.18 4.08 18.09
C SER A 247 -5.22 2.91 18.28
N LEU A 248 -3.91 3.17 18.34
CA LEU A 248 -2.92 2.11 18.54
C LEU A 248 -1.63 2.62 19.19
N ASP A 249 -0.89 1.71 19.81
CA ASP A 249 0.51 1.92 20.16
C ASP A 249 1.40 1.21 19.13
N ALA A 250 2.41 1.90 18.66
CA ALA A 250 3.53 1.30 17.96
C ALA A 250 4.62 0.98 18.98
N VAL A 251 4.95 -0.30 19.09
CA VAL A 251 5.94 -0.78 20.06
C VAL A 251 7.14 -1.40 19.33
N SER A 252 8.17 -1.74 20.08
CA SER A 252 9.44 -2.25 19.53
C SER A 252 9.31 -3.48 18.62
N ASN A 253 8.24 -4.25 18.78
CA ASN A 253 8.03 -5.53 18.12
C ASN A 253 6.58 -5.68 17.60
N GLY A 254 5.89 -4.59 17.28
CA GLY A 254 4.55 -4.69 16.71
C GLY A 254 3.63 -3.51 16.98
N LEU A 255 2.33 -3.79 16.91
CA LEU A 255 1.25 -2.83 17.09
C LEU A 255 0.27 -3.35 18.14
N LYS A 256 -0.13 -2.51 19.09
CA LYS A 256 -1.16 -2.80 20.08
C LYS A 256 -2.36 -1.88 19.83
N LYS A 257 -3.53 -2.45 19.55
CA LYS A 257 -4.76 -1.66 19.39
C LYS A 257 -5.21 -1.10 20.75
N ARG A 258 -5.74 0.14 20.74
CA ARG A 258 -6.21 0.87 21.93
C ARG A 258 -7.69 1.24 21.86
N VAL A 259 -8.40 0.71 20.88
CA VAL A 259 -9.83 0.96 20.65
C VAL A 259 -10.56 -0.35 20.41
N SER A 260 -11.83 -0.41 20.74
CA SER A 260 -12.70 -1.55 20.41
C SER A 260 -13.09 -1.57 18.92
N SER A 261 -13.11 -0.38 18.27
CA SER A 261 -13.44 -0.15 16.87
C SER A 261 -12.98 1.29 16.50
N PRO A 262 -12.64 1.64 15.25
CA PRO A 262 -12.43 0.74 14.11
C PRO A 262 -11.13 -0.08 14.19
N GLN A 263 -10.95 -1.02 13.27
CA GLN A 263 -9.76 -1.86 13.13
C GLN A 263 -9.48 -2.81 14.31
N ASN A 264 -10.47 -3.08 15.15
CA ASN A 264 -10.37 -4.04 16.24
C ASN A 264 -11.74 -4.66 16.62
N ALA A 265 -12.74 -4.62 15.75
CA ALA A 265 -14.06 -5.19 16.01
C ALA A 265 -13.94 -6.70 16.27
N SER A 266 -14.70 -7.21 17.24
CA SER A 266 -14.72 -8.63 17.58
C SER A 266 -15.26 -9.46 16.42
N GLY A 267 -14.56 -10.55 16.10
CA GLY A 267 -14.91 -11.44 15.00
C GLY A 267 -14.37 -11.03 13.62
N ASP A 268 -13.83 -9.83 13.50
CA ASP A 268 -13.20 -9.39 12.26
C ASP A 268 -11.70 -9.74 12.21
N VAL A 269 -11.21 -9.96 10.99
CA VAL A 269 -9.79 -10.21 10.71
C VAL A 269 -9.24 -9.06 9.86
N TYR A 270 -8.07 -8.59 10.24
CA TYR A 270 -7.40 -7.44 9.63
C TYR A 270 -6.08 -7.86 8.99
N THR A 271 -5.86 -7.50 7.74
CA THR A 271 -4.54 -7.59 7.10
C THR A 271 -3.66 -6.44 7.58
N VAL A 272 -2.36 -6.71 7.70
CA VAL A 272 -1.33 -5.74 8.06
C VAL A 272 -0.22 -5.77 7.03
N ALA A 273 0.08 -4.62 6.44
CA ALA A 273 1.31 -4.39 5.70
C ALA A 273 2.11 -3.32 6.47
N ALA A 274 3.28 -3.69 6.97
CA ALA A 274 4.07 -2.79 7.80
C ALA A 274 5.53 -2.74 7.38
N TRP A 275 6.15 -1.57 7.59
CA TRP A 275 7.56 -1.30 7.29
C TRP A 275 8.25 -0.71 8.50
N ALA A 276 9.51 -1.11 8.71
CA ALA A 276 10.32 -0.71 9.85
C ALA A 276 10.70 0.77 9.81
N ARG A 277 10.87 1.36 11.01
CA ARG A 277 11.40 2.70 11.18
C ARG A 277 12.85 2.81 10.72
N THR A 278 13.65 1.77 10.98
CA THR A 278 15.05 1.74 10.61
C THR A 278 15.39 0.36 10.01
N PRO A 279 15.65 0.28 8.70
CA PRO A 279 15.85 -1.01 8.03
C PRO A 279 17.29 -1.54 8.27
N PHE A 280 17.65 -1.84 9.50
CA PHE A 280 18.95 -2.41 9.81
C PHE A 280 18.81 -3.78 10.47
N LYS A 281 19.66 -4.72 10.03
CA LYS A 281 19.74 -6.10 10.53
C LYS A 281 19.92 -6.21 12.06
N PHE A 282 20.28 -5.11 12.72
CA PHE A 282 20.56 -5.03 14.16
C PHE A 282 19.81 -3.87 14.86
N ALA A 283 18.81 -3.28 14.24
CA ALA A 283 17.97 -2.30 14.92
C ALA A 283 17.11 -3.02 15.97
N ARG A 284 17.70 -3.30 17.10
CA ARG A 284 16.96 -3.69 18.30
C ARG A 284 16.45 -2.40 18.92
N ALA A 285 15.13 -2.30 19.12
CA ALA A 285 14.58 -1.26 19.96
C ALA A 285 15.22 -1.40 21.36
N ARG A 286 15.73 -0.30 21.87
CA ARG A 286 16.19 -0.20 23.24
C ARG A 286 15.06 0.34 24.09
#